data_f35ef8869b9feeed3bd13ad2fc4e4b63
#
_entry.id   f35ef8869b9feeed3bd13ad2fc4e4b63
#
_cell.length_a   1.000
_cell.length_b   1.000
_cell.length_c   1.000
_cell.angle_alpha   90.00
_cell.angle_beta   90.00
_cell.angle_gamma   90.00
#
_symmetry.space_group_name_H-M   'P 1'
#
loop_
_entity.id
_entity.type
_entity.pdbx_description
1 polymer ?
#
loop_
_entity_poly.entity_id
_entity_poly.type
_entity_poly.pdbx_seq_one_letter_code
_entity_poly.pdbx_strand_id
1 'polypeptide(L)'
;KAEAGTLEEDEEAPELAPEMDRAAGSWGAVADMDNSILGKIGNPVSVVFKPLGFGNMPSTVATVMGLVAKEEVVGVLGVLYGADDAADVVDDEDMTEEEKAEALSPIATAFNESSGGHGRLAAYAFMIFNLLCAPCFAAIGAMKREFNNAKWTLAAVGYQCAFAYTIALIVYQLGLLFSGAGFTVATAIAILLLAGLVYLVVRKNPYNDNHLTQKVSA
;
A
#
# COMPACT_ATOMS: atom_id res chain seq x y z
N LYS A 1 63.18 33.50 4.10
CA LYS A 1 63.04 32.31 3.24
C LYS A 1 62.45 31.22 4.11
N ALA A 2 61.18 31.02 4.03
CA ALA A 2 60.47 29.90 4.61
C ALA A 2 60.11 28.96 3.45
N GLU A 3 60.63 27.74 3.53
CA GLU A 3 60.32 26.68 2.59
C GLU A 3 58.89 26.22 2.84
N ALA A 4 58.10 26.23 1.79
CA ALA A 4 56.79 25.59 1.77
C ALA A 4 57.00 24.08 1.67
N GLY A 5 56.70 23.36 2.76
CA GLY A 5 56.61 21.90 2.75
C GLY A 5 55.34 21.49 2.02
N THR A 6 55.51 20.81 0.91
CA THR A 6 54.46 20.06 0.22
C THR A 6 53.97 18.94 1.17
N LEU A 7 52.74 19.04 1.63
CA LEU A 7 52.03 17.96 2.25
C LEU A 7 51.68 16.96 1.14
N GLU A 8 52.26 15.80 1.18
CA GLU A 8 51.88 14.66 0.36
C GLU A 8 50.46 14.23 0.76
N GLU A 9 49.52 14.45 -0.16
CA GLU A 9 48.18 13.87 -0.13
C GLU A 9 48.27 12.41 -0.59
N ASP A 10 48.67 11.51 0.30
CA ASP A 10 48.50 10.06 0.14
C ASP A 10 48.26 9.43 1.51
N GLU A 11 47.28 9.94 2.25
CA GLU A 11 46.68 9.21 3.33
C GLU A 11 45.38 8.58 2.79
N GLU A 12 45.53 7.34 2.26
CA GLU A 12 44.43 6.45 2.00
C GLU A 12 43.49 6.47 3.22
N ALA A 13 42.30 7.06 3.05
CA ALA A 13 41.27 6.96 4.06
C ALA A 13 41.05 5.48 4.36
N PRO A 14 41.10 5.04 5.62
CA PRO A 14 40.96 3.64 5.96
C PRO A 14 39.63 3.16 5.39
N GLU A 15 39.70 2.00 4.74
CA GLU A 15 38.58 1.28 4.09
C GLU A 15 37.47 0.91 5.11
N LEU A 16 36.78 1.94 5.62
CA LEU A 16 35.62 1.83 6.50
C LEU A 16 34.33 1.62 5.72
N ALA A 17 34.37 1.83 4.39
CA ALA A 17 33.23 1.69 3.52
C ALA A 17 32.59 0.29 3.58
N PRO A 18 33.32 -0.84 3.48
CA PRO A 18 32.68 -2.16 3.52
C PRO A 18 32.15 -2.55 4.90
N GLU A 19 32.67 -1.98 5.99
CA GLU A 19 32.09 -2.23 7.32
C GLU A 19 30.88 -1.37 7.61
N MET A 20 30.82 -0.14 7.10
CA MET A 20 29.64 0.73 7.20
C MET A 20 28.49 0.20 6.33
N ASP A 21 28.77 -0.31 5.14
CA ASP A 21 27.77 -0.98 4.29
C ASP A 21 27.25 -2.28 4.93
N ARG A 22 28.13 -3.06 5.60
CA ARG A 22 27.69 -4.22 6.39
C ARG A 22 26.90 -3.81 7.63
N ALA A 23 27.24 -2.73 8.30
CA ALA A 23 26.51 -2.24 9.46
C ALA A 23 25.15 -1.64 9.05
N ALA A 24 25.09 -0.86 7.97
CA ALA A 24 23.84 -0.39 7.39
C ALA A 24 22.97 -1.57 6.94
N GLY A 25 23.55 -2.57 6.28
CA GLY A 25 22.88 -3.81 5.92
C GLY A 25 22.40 -4.63 7.12
N SER A 26 23.06 -4.57 8.28
CA SER A 26 22.66 -5.33 9.47
C SER A 26 21.47 -4.71 10.23
N TRP A 27 21.16 -3.43 10.01
CA TRP A 27 20.03 -2.75 10.68
C TRP A 27 18.70 -2.86 9.91
N GLY A 28 18.72 -3.22 8.64
CA GLY A 28 17.52 -3.28 7.82
C GLY A 28 17.39 -4.48 6.88
N ALA A 29 18.49 -5.01 6.38
CA ALA A 29 18.48 -6.14 5.46
C ALA A 29 18.77 -7.44 6.21
N VAL A 30 17.75 -8.03 6.81
CA VAL A 30 17.82 -9.47 7.10
C VAL A 30 17.81 -10.16 5.75
N ALA A 31 18.86 -10.91 5.43
CA ALA A 31 19.01 -11.66 4.18
C ALA A 31 17.82 -12.60 3.88
N ASP A 32 17.05 -12.95 4.92
CA ASP A 32 15.77 -13.64 4.86
C ASP A 32 14.69 -12.71 5.41
N MET A 33 13.93 -12.04 4.53
CA MET A 33 12.78 -11.22 4.91
C MET A 33 11.76 -11.99 5.77
N ASP A 34 11.63 -13.30 5.53
CA ASP A 34 10.71 -14.17 6.28
C ASP A 34 11.07 -14.32 7.76
N ASN A 35 12.34 -14.18 8.11
CA ASN A 35 12.83 -14.24 9.50
C ASN A 35 12.80 -12.90 10.22
N SER A 36 12.53 -11.81 9.51
CA SER A 36 12.39 -10.48 10.10
C SER A 36 11.11 -10.37 10.94
N ILE A 37 11.08 -9.41 11.88
CA ILE A 37 9.87 -9.10 12.65
C ILE A 37 8.73 -8.68 11.70
N LEU A 38 9.06 -7.91 10.66
CA LEU A 38 8.11 -7.50 9.62
C LEU A 38 7.56 -8.71 8.85
N GLY A 39 8.40 -9.69 8.50
CA GLY A 39 7.98 -10.92 7.84
C GLY A 39 7.05 -11.77 8.69
N LYS A 40 7.36 -11.91 9.98
CA LYS A 40 6.52 -12.66 10.92
C LYS A 40 5.12 -12.05 11.13
N ILE A 41 5.00 -10.74 11.00
CA ILE A 41 3.71 -10.03 11.06
C ILE A 41 3.07 -10.00 9.67
N GLY A 42 3.85 -9.74 8.63
CA GLY A 42 3.38 -9.61 7.24
C GLY A 42 2.81 -10.91 6.67
N ASN A 43 3.47 -12.04 6.92
CA ASN A 43 3.06 -13.34 6.37
C ASN A 43 1.63 -13.76 6.78
N PRO A 44 1.21 -13.77 8.05
CA PRO A 44 -0.16 -14.11 8.40
C PRO A 44 -1.18 -13.08 7.87
N VAL A 45 -0.82 -11.81 7.79
CA VAL A 45 -1.70 -10.76 7.29
C VAL A 45 -1.82 -10.83 5.76
N SER A 46 -0.77 -11.26 5.04
CA SER A 46 -0.77 -11.40 3.58
C SER A 46 -1.85 -12.36 3.08
N VAL A 47 -2.22 -13.37 3.88
CA VAL A 47 -3.30 -14.31 3.54
C VAL A 47 -4.63 -13.60 3.32
N VAL A 48 -4.89 -12.51 4.06
CA VAL A 48 -6.11 -11.71 3.93
C VAL A 48 -6.14 -10.98 2.57
N PHE A 49 -4.98 -10.64 2.01
CA PHE A 49 -4.87 -9.93 0.73
C PHE A 49 -4.76 -10.86 -0.49
N LYS A 50 -4.62 -12.18 -0.29
CA LYS A 50 -4.60 -13.15 -1.42
C LYS A 50 -5.81 -13.04 -2.35
N PRO A 51 -7.05 -12.90 -1.87
CA PRO A 51 -8.22 -12.73 -2.75
C PRO A 51 -8.21 -11.44 -3.58
N LEU A 52 -7.37 -10.46 -3.22
CA LEU A 52 -7.18 -9.20 -3.92
C LEU A 52 -6.03 -9.23 -4.94
N GLY A 53 -5.29 -10.35 -5.02
CA GLY A 53 -4.19 -10.54 -5.98
C GLY A 53 -2.82 -10.03 -5.54
N PHE A 54 -2.72 -9.32 -4.40
CA PHE A 54 -1.45 -8.82 -3.86
C PHE A 54 -1.11 -9.39 -2.48
N GLY A 55 -1.53 -10.63 -2.21
CA GLY A 55 -1.29 -11.33 -0.95
C GLY A 55 0.14 -11.84 -0.80
N ASN A 56 1.14 -10.99 -0.99
CA ASN A 56 2.54 -11.25 -0.68
C ASN A 56 3.02 -10.40 0.49
N MET A 57 4.14 -10.79 1.09
CA MET A 57 4.69 -10.13 2.27
C MET A 57 5.08 -8.66 1.98
N PRO A 58 5.84 -8.33 0.89
CA PRO A 58 6.24 -6.95 0.65
C PRO A 58 5.07 -5.99 0.44
N SER A 59 4.07 -6.36 -0.37
CA SER A 59 2.88 -5.52 -0.58
C SER A 59 2.06 -5.34 0.71
N THR A 60 2.02 -6.36 1.56
CA THR A 60 1.36 -6.27 2.87
C THR A 60 2.09 -5.30 3.80
N VAL A 61 3.42 -5.39 3.85
CA VAL A 61 4.26 -4.45 4.63
C VAL A 61 4.10 -3.03 4.12
N ALA A 62 4.17 -2.81 2.81
CA ALA A 62 3.97 -1.50 2.20
C ALA A 62 2.59 -0.92 2.55
N THR A 63 1.54 -1.75 2.55
CA THR A 63 0.19 -1.34 2.98
C THR A 63 0.15 -0.89 4.44
N VAL A 64 0.83 -1.61 5.33
CA VAL A 64 0.90 -1.25 6.76
C VAL A 64 1.71 0.02 6.96
N MET A 65 2.82 0.17 6.24
CA MET A 65 3.63 1.40 6.28
C MET A 65 2.86 2.61 5.73
N GLY A 66 2.01 2.41 4.74
CA GLY A 66 1.09 3.44 4.22
C GLY A 66 0.10 4.01 5.24
N LEU A 67 -0.10 3.33 6.39
CA LEU A 67 -0.84 3.91 7.53
C LEU A 67 -0.03 5.00 8.26
N VAL A 68 1.29 4.97 8.16
CA VAL A 68 2.17 6.01 8.74
C VAL A 68 2.16 7.23 7.82
N ALA A 69 2.52 7.00 6.55
CA ALA A 69 2.55 8.02 5.51
C ALA A 69 2.21 7.36 4.16
N LYS A 70 1.12 7.79 3.52
CA LYS A 70 0.65 7.15 2.28
C LYS A 70 1.58 7.39 1.09
N GLU A 71 2.29 8.49 1.09
CA GLU A 71 3.33 8.85 0.13
C GLU A 71 4.51 7.89 0.14
N GLU A 72 4.81 7.26 1.27
CA GLU A 72 5.93 6.33 1.41
C GLU A 72 5.66 4.93 0.83
N VAL A 73 4.43 4.63 0.41
CA VAL A 73 4.06 3.28 -0.08
C VAL A 73 4.90 2.87 -1.29
N VAL A 74 5.15 3.79 -2.22
CA VAL A 74 5.92 3.52 -3.44
C VAL A 74 7.39 3.31 -3.09
N GLY A 75 7.97 4.17 -2.24
CA GLY A 75 9.36 4.01 -1.77
C GLY A 75 9.58 2.70 -1.02
N VAL A 76 8.66 2.35 -0.12
CA VAL A 76 8.71 1.05 0.60
C VAL A 76 8.61 -0.13 -0.37
N LEU A 77 7.73 -0.08 -1.38
CA LEU A 77 7.67 -1.10 -2.41
C LEU A 77 9.00 -1.20 -3.18
N GLY A 78 9.58 -0.05 -3.54
CA GLY A 78 10.86 0.02 -4.23
C GLY A 78 11.95 -0.72 -3.44
N VAL A 79 12.15 -0.35 -2.21
CA VAL A 79 13.14 -0.98 -1.31
C VAL A 79 12.88 -2.48 -1.14
N LEU A 80 11.63 -2.90 -0.94
CA LEU A 80 11.29 -4.30 -0.69
C LEU A 80 11.39 -5.18 -1.94
N TYR A 81 11.26 -4.61 -3.13
CA TYR A 81 11.38 -5.34 -4.41
C TYR A 81 12.71 -5.06 -5.13
N GLY A 82 13.62 -4.30 -4.52
CA GLY A 82 14.93 -4.01 -5.10
C GLY A 82 14.88 -2.99 -6.25
N ALA A 83 13.91 -2.08 -6.22
CA ALA A 83 13.82 -0.91 -7.06
C ALA A 83 13.98 0.33 -6.16
N ASP A 84 15.19 0.51 -5.62
CA ASP A 84 15.48 1.47 -4.53
C ASP A 84 15.10 2.91 -4.88
N ASP A 85 15.16 3.28 -6.16
CA ASP A 85 14.84 4.62 -6.65
C ASP A 85 13.38 4.75 -7.14
N ALA A 86 12.49 3.79 -6.83
CA ALA A 86 11.13 3.74 -7.37
C ALA A 86 10.30 5.01 -7.09
N ALA A 87 10.51 5.66 -5.95
CA ALA A 87 9.82 6.90 -5.61
C ALA A 87 10.32 8.06 -6.48
N ASP A 88 11.64 8.20 -6.63
CA ASP A 88 12.26 9.25 -7.45
C ASP A 88 11.91 9.05 -8.93
N VAL A 89 11.91 7.82 -9.41
CA VAL A 89 11.51 7.45 -10.79
C VAL A 89 10.07 7.85 -11.10
N VAL A 90 9.15 7.67 -10.15
CA VAL A 90 7.73 8.05 -10.34
C VAL A 90 7.57 9.57 -10.44
N ASP A 91 8.31 10.30 -9.62
CA ASP A 91 8.22 11.76 -9.53
C ASP A 91 9.05 12.48 -10.60
N ASP A 92 9.96 11.78 -11.30
CA ASP A 92 10.80 12.36 -12.35
C ASP A 92 9.99 12.61 -13.64
N GLU A 93 9.74 13.87 -13.95
CA GLU A 93 9.02 14.31 -15.16
C GLU A 93 9.87 14.21 -16.44
N ASP A 94 11.20 14.15 -16.31
CA ASP A 94 12.14 14.12 -17.44
C ASP A 94 12.38 12.69 -17.97
N MET A 95 12.06 11.66 -17.18
CA MET A 95 12.17 10.25 -17.59
C MET A 95 11.08 9.85 -18.58
N THR A 96 11.46 9.08 -19.59
CA THR A 96 10.51 8.49 -20.54
C THR A 96 9.70 7.35 -19.89
N GLU A 97 8.50 7.07 -20.43
CA GLU A 97 7.65 5.97 -19.95
C GLU A 97 8.34 4.60 -20.07
N GLU A 98 9.26 4.43 -21.02
CA GLU A 98 10.03 3.20 -21.19
C GLU A 98 11.07 3.04 -20.07
N GLU A 99 11.79 4.09 -19.73
CA GLU A 99 12.78 4.11 -18.63
C GLU A 99 12.08 3.88 -17.28
N LYS A 100 10.93 4.52 -17.04
CA LYS A 100 10.11 4.28 -15.84
C LYS A 100 9.63 2.84 -15.76
N ALA A 101 9.19 2.26 -16.88
CA ALA A 101 8.73 0.88 -16.93
C ALA A 101 9.86 -0.12 -16.65
N GLU A 102 11.09 0.15 -17.11
CA GLU A 102 12.25 -0.67 -16.83
C GLU A 102 12.64 -0.61 -15.36
N ALA A 103 12.74 0.59 -14.79
CA ALA A 103 13.08 0.80 -13.39
C ALA A 103 12.06 0.18 -12.42
N LEU A 104 10.77 0.20 -12.77
CA LEU A 104 9.69 -0.39 -11.98
C LEU A 104 9.43 -1.87 -12.30
N SER A 105 10.19 -2.47 -13.20
CA SER A 105 9.98 -3.86 -13.63
C SER A 105 10.04 -4.90 -12.51
N PRO A 106 10.87 -4.79 -11.45
CA PRO A 106 10.86 -5.73 -10.33
C PRO A 106 9.52 -5.74 -9.59
N ILE A 107 8.93 -4.56 -9.39
CA ILE A 107 7.62 -4.42 -8.74
C ILE A 107 6.54 -5.05 -9.63
N ALA A 108 6.56 -4.74 -10.93
CA ALA A 108 5.60 -5.28 -11.89
C ALA A 108 5.67 -6.81 -11.97
N THR A 109 6.87 -7.38 -11.96
CA THR A 109 7.10 -8.83 -11.96
C THR A 109 6.52 -9.48 -10.70
N ALA A 110 6.78 -8.90 -9.53
CA ALA A 110 6.30 -9.41 -8.27
C ALA A 110 4.75 -9.40 -8.16
N PHE A 111 4.10 -8.34 -8.65
CA PHE A 111 2.63 -8.31 -8.76
C PHE A 111 2.11 -9.35 -9.74
N ASN A 112 2.83 -9.59 -10.84
CA ASN A 112 2.44 -10.59 -11.83
C ASN A 112 2.54 -12.01 -11.26
N GLU A 113 3.58 -12.32 -10.52
CA GLU A 113 3.76 -13.61 -9.85
C GLU A 113 2.71 -13.85 -8.76
N SER A 114 2.46 -12.84 -7.91
CA SER A 114 1.49 -12.96 -6.80
C SER A 114 0.05 -13.14 -7.26
N SER A 115 -0.27 -12.63 -8.46
CA SER A 115 -1.62 -12.65 -9.04
C SER A 115 -1.85 -13.77 -10.06
N GLY A 116 -0.83 -14.62 -10.32
CA GLY A 116 -0.94 -15.68 -11.34
C GLY A 116 -1.06 -15.17 -12.76
N GLY A 117 -0.32 -14.12 -13.13
CA GLY A 117 -0.29 -13.54 -14.47
C GLY A 117 -1.20 -12.31 -14.68
N HIS A 118 -1.87 -11.83 -13.63
CA HIS A 118 -2.75 -10.66 -13.69
C HIS A 118 -2.19 -9.46 -12.91
N GLY A 119 -0.87 -9.21 -12.98
CA GLY A 119 -0.15 -8.23 -12.19
C GLY A 119 -0.70 -6.81 -12.27
N ARG A 120 -1.07 -6.34 -13.47
CA ARG A 120 -1.67 -5.01 -13.67
C ARG A 120 -2.97 -4.83 -12.89
N LEU A 121 -3.79 -5.87 -12.85
CA LEU A 121 -5.06 -5.86 -12.12
C LEU A 121 -4.83 -5.91 -10.61
N ALA A 122 -3.85 -6.69 -10.15
CA ALA A 122 -3.47 -6.76 -8.75
C ALA A 122 -2.86 -5.43 -8.25
N ALA A 123 -2.00 -4.79 -9.04
CA ALA A 123 -1.45 -3.47 -8.75
C ALA A 123 -2.56 -2.41 -8.67
N TYR A 124 -3.53 -2.47 -9.58
CA TYR A 124 -4.68 -1.56 -9.55
C TYR A 124 -5.55 -1.76 -8.29
N ALA A 125 -5.83 -3.02 -7.93
CA ALA A 125 -6.54 -3.34 -6.70
C ALA A 125 -5.77 -2.88 -5.44
N PHE A 126 -4.45 -3.03 -5.44
CA PHE A 126 -3.57 -2.54 -4.39
C PHE A 126 -3.65 -1.02 -4.23
N MET A 127 -3.60 -0.27 -5.33
CA MET A 127 -3.75 1.19 -5.31
C MET A 127 -5.13 1.61 -4.78
N ILE A 128 -6.21 0.99 -5.26
CA ILE A 128 -7.57 1.27 -4.78
C ILE A 128 -7.68 1.01 -3.28
N PHE A 129 -7.14 -0.11 -2.80
CA PHE A 129 -7.15 -0.44 -1.38
C PHE A 129 -6.44 0.62 -0.55
N ASN A 130 -5.22 1.00 -0.93
CA ASN A 130 -4.43 1.99 -0.19
C ASN A 130 -5.04 3.39 -0.23
N LEU A 131 -5.70 3.78 -1.34
CA LEU A 131 -6.40 5.06 -1.43
C LEU A 131 -7.62 5.14 -0.51
N LEU A 132 -8.43 4.07 -0.48
CA LEU A 132 -9.69 4.01 0.27
C LEU A 132 -9.52 3.58 1.73
N CYS A 133 -8.43 2.89 2.07
CA CYS A 133 -8.16 2.40 3.41
C CYS A 133 -8.02 3.56 4.41
N ALA A 134 -7.93 3.21 5.70
CA ALA A 134 -7.79 4.15 6.80
C ALA A 134 -6.77 5.26 6.49
N PRO A 135 -7.05 6.50 6.91
CA PRO A 135 -6.11 7.61 6.75
C PRO A 135 -4.87 7.39 7.63
N CYS A 136 -3.81 8.18 7.41
CA CYS A 136 -2.59 8.12 8.20
C CYS A 136 -2.85 8.36 9.69
N PHE A 137 -1.92 7.96 10.56
CA PHE A 137 -2.06 8.10 12.01
C PHE A 137 -2.33 9.54 12.47
N ALA A 138 -1.78 10.53 11.78
CA ALA A 138 -2.04 11.94 12.08
C ALA A 138 -3.53 12.27 11.92
N ALA A 139 -4.14 11.84 10.83
CA ALA A 139 -5.56 12.04 10.56
C ALA A 139 -6.45 11.23 11.53
N ILE A 140 -6.05 9.99 11.88
CA ILE A 140 -6.75 9.21 12.92
C ILE A 140 -6.70 9.94 14.28
N GLY A 141 -5.56 10.57 14.60
CA GLY A 141 -5.41 11.40 15.80
C GLY A 141 -6.34 12.62 15.80
N ALA A 142 -6.53 13.27 14.65
CA ALA A 142 -7.49 14.35 14.49
C ALA A 142 -8.94 13.86 14.66
N MET A 143 -9.31 12.76 13.99
CA MET A 143 -10.63 12.12 14.13
C MET A 143 -10.95 11.75 15.57
N LYS A 144 -9.95 11.24 16.33
CA LYS A 144 -10.13 10.90 17.74
C LYS A 144 -10.47 12.14 18.59
N ARG A 145 -9.88 13.29 18.27
CA ARG A 145 -10.19 14.55 18.96
C ARG A 145 -11.60 15.05 18.65
N GLU A 146 -12.00 14.99 17.38
CA GLU A 146 -13.34 15.41 16.92
C GLU A 146 -14.45 14.52 17.50
N PHE A 147 -14.29 13.20 17.43
CA PHE A 147 -15.29 12.28 17.96
C PHE A 147 -15.34 12.24 19.49
N ASN A 148 -14.30 12.69 20.16
CA ASN A 148 -14.12 12.63 21.62
C ASN A 148 -14.47 11.24 22.23
N ASN A 149 -14.39 10.19 21.42
CA ASN A 149 -14.73 8.82 21.81
C ASN A 149 -13.94 7.81 20.96
N ALA A 150 -13.04 7.06 21.62
CA ALA A 150 -12.19 6.08 20.97
C ALA A 150 -12.98 4.97 20.23
N LYS A 151 -14.17 4.59 20.73
CA LYS A 151 -14.99 3.54 20.11
C LYS A 151 -15.53 3.99 18.75
N TRP A 152 -15.97 5.24 18.62
CA TRP A 152 -16.43 5.79 17.34
C TRP A 152 -15.29 5.99 16.35
N THR A 153 -14.11 6.41 16.84
CA THR A 153 -12.92 6.50 15.98
C THR A 153 -12.54 5.14 15.44
N LEU A 154 -12.49 4.11 16.30
CA LEU A 154 -12.17 2.74 15.87
C LEU A 154 -13.23 2.19 14.89
N ALA A 155 -14.50 2.46 15.14
CA ALA A 155 -15.59 2.06 14.24
C ALA A 155 -15.47 2.74 12.86
N ALA A 156 -15.11 4.02 12.82
CA ALA A 156 -14.92 4.75 11.56
C ALA A 156 -13.72 4.21 10.77
N VAL A 157 -12.58 3.99 11.42
CA VAL A 157 -11.39 3.39 10.79
C VAL A 157 -11.67 1.97 10.30
N GLY A 158 -12.32 1.15 11.13
CA GLY A 158 -12.72 -0.21 10.75
C GLY A 158 -13.68 -0.23 9.55
N TYR A 159 -14.64 0.69 9.52
CA TYR A 159 -15.55 0.85 8.39
C TYR A 159 -14.78 1.21 7.10
N GLN A 160 -13.84 2.16 7.16
CA GLN A 160 -13.04 2.54 6.00
C GLN A 160 -12.21 1.38 5.46
N CYS A 161 -11.53 0.63 6.35
CA CYS A 161 -10.77 -0.54 5.94
C CYS A 161 -11.66 -1.63 5.31
N ALA A 162 -12.82 -1.92 5.91
CA ALA A 162 -13.76 -2.90 5.38
C ALA A 162 -14.33 -2.47 4.01
N PHE A 163 -14.64 -1.19 3.87
CA PHE A 163 -15.13 -0.62 2.62
C PHE A 163 -14.04 -0.68 1.53
N ALA A 164 -12.81 -0.27 1.84
CA ALA A 164 -11.67 -0.35 0.94
C ALA A 164 -11.41 -1.78 0.46
N TYR A 165 -11.44 -2.75 1.39
CA TYR A 165 -11.30 -4.16 1.08
C TYR A 165 -12.39 -4.66 0.15
N THR A 166 -13.65 -4.30 0.42
CA THR A 166 -14.80 -4.68 -0.40
C THR A 166 -14.68 -4.16 -1.83
N ILE A 167 -14.34 -2.88 -2.00
CA ILE A 167 -14.18 -2.28 -3.33
C ILE A 167 -13.01 -2.90 -4.09
N ALA A 168 -11.84 -3.05 -3.45
CA ALA A 168 -10.68 -3.66 -4.07
C ALA A 168 -10.95 -5.13 -4.48
N LEU A 169 -11.65 -5.89 -3.62
CA LEU A 169 -12.06 -7.26 -3.93
C LEU A 169 -12.99 -7.31 -5.15
N ILE A 170 -14.01 -6.45 -5.20
CA ILE A 170 -14.94 -6.37 -6.32
C ILE A 170 -14.18 -6.08 -7.61
N VAL A 171 -13.33 -5.06 -7.61
CA VAL A 171 -12.57 -4.66 -8.80
C VAL A 171 -11.66 -5.78 -9.27
N TYR A 172 -10.90 -6.41 -8.37
CA TYR A 172 -10.00 -7.49 -8.71
C TYR A 172 -10.74 -8.72 -9.24
N GLN A 173 -11.78 -9.18 -8.55
CA GLN A 173 -12.51 -10.38 -8.93
C GLN A 173 -13.34 -10.20 -10.21
N LEU A 174 -13.94 -9.02 -10.41
CA LEU A 174 -14.59 -8.71 -11.68
C LEU A 174 -13.58 -8.62 -12.83
N GLY A 175 -12.43 -8.00 -12.59
CA GLY A 175 -11.36 -7.93 -13.57
C GLY A 175 -10.87 -9.32 -13.99
N LEU A 176 -10.71 -10.25 -13.05
CA LEU A 176 -10.38 -11.65 -13.34
C LEU A 176 -11.47 -12.33 -14.18
N LEU A 177 -12.74 -12.10 -13.87
CA LEU A 177 -13.85 -12.66 -14.63
C LEU A 177 -13.83 -12.18 -16.09
N PHE A 178 -13.58 -10.89 -16.31
CA PHE A 178 -13.45 -10.32 -17.66
C PHE A 178 -12.19 -10.79 -18.39
N SER A 179 -11.12 -11.12 -17.66
CA SER A 179 -9.88 -11.68 -18.23
C SER A 179 -9.99 -13.17 -18.56
N GLY A 180 -11.12 -13.83 -18.25
CA GLY A 180 -11.33 -15.24 -18.53
C GLY A 180 -10.66 -16.21 -17.55
N ALA A 181 -10.23 -15.73 -16.39
CA ALA A 181 -9.54 -16.54 -15.36
C ALA A 181 -10.45 -17.55 -14.61
N GLY A 182 -11.72 -17.64 -14.98
CA GLY A 182 -12.67 -18.58 -14.41
C GLY A 182 -13.41 -18.06 -13.16
N PHE A 183 -14.43 -18.82 -12.76
CA PHE A 183 -15.29 -18.46 -11.64
C PHE A 183 -14.77 -19.10 -10.35
N THR A 184 -14.46 -18.29 -9.35
CA THR A 184 -13.99 -18.73 -8.03
C THR A 184 -15.00 -18.39 -6.94
N VAL A 185 -14.82 -18.99 -5.75
CA VAL A 185 -15.65 -18.65 -4.57
C VAL A 185 -15.50 -17.16 -4.21
N ALA A 186 -14.31 -16.60 -4.37
CA ALA A 186 -14.08 -15.18 -4.13
C ALA A 186 -14.85 -14.30 -5.12
N THR A 187 -15.00 -14.74 -6.39
CA THR A 187 -15.81 -14.05 -7.40
C THR A 187 -17.30 -14.04 -7.01
N ALA A 188 -17.81 -15.16 -6.48
CA ALA A 188 -19.21 -15.22 -5.99
C ALA A 188 -19.43 -14.24 -4.84
N ILE A 189 -18.51 -14.18 -3.89
CA ILE A 189 -18.56 -13.24 -2.75
C ILE A 189 -18.51 -11.79 -3.28
N ALA A 190 -17.64 -11.49 -4.23
CA ALA A 190 -17.52 -10.15 -4.81
C ALA A 190 -18.81 -9.71 -5.51
N ILE A 191 -19.50 -10.60 -6.23
CA ILE A 191 -20.79 -10.32 -6.87
C ILE A 191 -21.87 -10.07 -5.83
N LEU A 192 -21.91 -10.86 -4.76
CA LEU A 192 -22.86 -10.66 -3.65
C LEU A 192 -22.64 -9.30 -2.96
N LEU A 193 -21.38 -8.94 -2.72
CA LEU A 193 -21.02 -7.64 -2.13
C LEU A 193 -21.39 -6.49 -3.06
N LEU A 194 -21.15 -6.63 -4.36
CA LEU A 194 -21.55 -5.64 -5.36
C LEU A 194 -23.07 -5.47 -5.38
N ALA A 195 -23.82 -6.57 -5.41
CA ALA A 195 -25.28 -6.53 -5.36
C ALA A 195 -25.80 -5.86 -4.07
N GLY A 196 -25.16 -6.15 -2.93
CA GLY A 196 -25.42 -5.51 -1.65
C GLY A 196 -25.17 -4.00 -1.68
N LEU A 197 -24.04 -3.56 -2.24
CA LEU A 197 -23.74 -2.14 -2.39
C LEU A 197 -24.74 -1.43 -3.30
N VAL A 198 -25.05 -2.01 -4.45
CA VAL A 198 -26.08 -1.47 -5.37
C VAL A 198 -27.43 -1.38 -4.67
N TYR A 199 -27.82 -2.42 -3.92
CA TYR A 199 -29.06 -2.40 -3.15
C TYR A 199 -29.08 -1.27 -2.11
N LEU A 200 -27.96 -1.03 -1.39
CA LEU A 200 -27.85 0.05 -0.41
C LEU A 200 -27.97 1.44 -1.06
N VAL A 201 -27.38 1.61 -2.25
CA VAL A 201 -27.44 2.88 -2.99
C VAL A 201 -28.84 3.14 -3.55
N VAL A 202 -29.50 2.10 -4.09
CA VAL A 202 -30.83 2.22 -4.71
C VAL A 202 -31.96 2.25 -3.67
N ARG A 203 -31.72 1.70 -2.48
CA ARG A 203 -32.67 1.69 -1.38
C ARG A 203 -33.08 3.11 -1.00
N LYS A 204 -34.37 3.41 -1.06
CA LYS A 204 -34.90 4.69 -0.59
C LYS A 204 -34.55 4.93 0.86
N ASN A 205 -33.94 6.08 1.14
CA ASN A 205 -33.59 6.49 2.48
C ASN A 205 -34.86 6.65 3.33
N PRO A 206 -35.07 5.84 4.39
CA PRO A 206 -36.23 5.96 5.26
C PRO A 206 -36.25 7.28 6.06
N TYR A 207 -35.15 8.00 6.12
CA TYR A 207 -35.04 9.30 6.79
C TYR A 207 -35.30 10.50 5.88
N ASN A 208 -35.71 10.28 4.64
CA ASN A 208 -36.06 11.38 3.72
C ASN A 208 -37.47 11.98 3.98
N ASP A 209 -38.12 11.59 5.07
CA ASP A 209 -39.36 12.22 5.49
C ASP A 209 -39.05 13.52 6.25
N ASN A 210 -39.52 14.58 5.71
CA ASN A 210 -39.59 16.00 5.98
C ASN A 210 -39.81 16.46 7.45
N HIS A 211 -39.29 15.74 8.44
CA HIS A 211 -39.44 16.13 9.85
C HIS A 211 -38.58 17.36 10.26
N LEU A 212 -37.62 17.75 9.42
CA LEU A 212 -36.83 18.97 9.69
C LEU A 212 -37.51 20.24 9.18
N THR A 213 -38.32 20.17 8.16
CA THR A 213 -39.06 21.31 7.62
C THR A 213 -40.32 21.68 8.45
N GLN A 214 -40.86 20.74 9.22
CA GLN A 214 -42.02 20.99 10.06
C GLN A 214 -41.70 21.72 11.38
N LYS A 215 -40.46 21.69 11.86
CA LYS A 215 -40.00 22.39 13.09
C LYS A 215 -39.61 23.85 12.87
N VAL A 216 -39.47 24.30 11.64
CA VAL A 216 -39.04 25.68 11.33
C VAL A 216 -40.24 26.58 11.01
N SER A 217 -41.45 26.02 10.82
CA SER A 217 -42.68 26.76 10.51
C SER A 217 -43.66 26.90 11.69
N ALA A 218 -43.20 26.61 12.92
CA ALA A 218 -43.91 26.88 14.15
C ALA A 218 -43.07 27.82 15.05
#